data_cd23d371b99788f4d734f4d9d331e042
#
_entry.id   cd23d371b99788f4d734f4d9d331e042
#
_cell.length_a   1.000
_cell.length_b   1.000
_cell.length_c   1.000
_cell.angle_alpha   90.00
_cell.angle_beta   90.00
_cell.angle_gamma   90.00
#
_symmetry.space_group_name_H-M   'P 1'
#
loop_
_entity.id
_entity.type
_entity.pdbx_description
1 polymer ?
#
loop_
_entity_poly.entity_id
_entity_poly.type
_entity_poly.pdbx_seq_one_letter_code
_entity_poly.pdbx_strand_id
1 'polypeptide(L)'
;MNMPFPSGLNRRHFLQVSALGTAGLALGFEGAHAAQGHKIPVGLELYSVREQCAKDLPGTIAAVAKIGYKGVEFAGCHGRSAKDLRKLLDDNGLVCCGTHTPYETILPDKLEATMEFNQIIGNKFLIVPWMEGKSKQAWLEKAKLFNEAADKAKAKGMFVGYHAHAHDFEKFDGESAWDLFFGNTKADVIMQLDTSNCCDGGADPVAVLKKYPGRAKTIHIKSNGGGPEAVFGEDKVNWAEVFKFCEGPGRTQWYVVEHESSKDPLDAVKRAFAALQKMGKV
;
A
#
# COMPACT_ATOMS: atom_id res chain seq x y z
N MET A 1 59.81 -33.76 3.81
CA MET A 1 59.11 -34.53 2.78
C MET A 1 58.03 -33.58 2.16
N ASN A 2 58.39 -32.99 1.02
CA ASN A 2 57.54 -32.11 0.26
C ASN A 2 56.76 -32.94 -0.76
N MET A 3 55.45 -32.83 -0.76
CA MET A 3 54.66 -33.32 -1.88
C MET A 3 54.17 -32.12 -2.71
N PRO A 4 54.27 -32.17 -4.05
CA PRO A 4 53.94 -31.06 -4.94
C PRO A 4 52.45 -31.07 -5.28
N PHE A 5 51.87 -29.88 -5.41
CA PHE A 5 50.56 -29.62 -5.99
C PHE A 5 50.60 -29.78 -7.52
N PRO A 6 49.61 -30.38 -8.18
CA PRO A 6 49.52 -30.39 -9.64
C PRO A 6 49.01 -29.05 -10.16
N SER A 7 49.83 -28.40 -10.95
CA SER A 7 49.53 -27.26 -11.81
C SER A 7 48.70 -27.72 -13.03
N GLY A 8 47.68 -26.95 -13.40
CA GLY A 8 47.20 -26.92 -14.79
C GLY A 8 45.73 -27.11 -15.01
N LEU A 9 44.97 -26.06 -14.85
CA LEU A 9 43.71 -25.85 -15.60
C LEU A 9 43.78 -24.51 -16.30
N ASN A 10 44.12 -24.59 -17.61
CA ASN A 10 44.29 -23.46 -18.49
C ASN A 10 42.94 -22.99 -18.96
N ARG A 11 42.69 -21.66 -19.00
CA ARG A 11 41.47 -20.98 -19.44
C ARG A 11 40.94 -21.39 -20.81
N ARG A 12 41.72 -22.09 -21.63
CA ARG A 12 41.31 -22.59 -22.94
C ARG A 12 40.44 -23.85 -22.90
N HIS A 13 40.43 -24.64 -21.80
CA HIS A 13 39.59 -25.84 -21.68
C HIS A 13 38.15 -25.56 -21.24
N PHE A 14 37.90 -24.38 -20.69
CA PHE A 14 36.56 -23.98 -20.30
C PHE A 14 35.67 -23.55 -21.49
N LEU A 15 36.27 -23.16 -22.60
CA LEU A 15 35.59 -22.69 -23.80
C LEU A 15 35.32 -23.77 -24.85
N GLN A 16 35.82 -25.00 -24.68
CA GLN A 16 35.63 -26.10 -25.63
C GLN A 16 34.52 -27.10 -25.26
N VAL A 17 33.89 -26.98 -24.09
CA VAL A 17 32.78 -27.87 -23.68
C VAL A 17 31.42 -27.26 -23.92
N SER A 18 31.33 -26.02 -24.43
CA SER A 18 30.06 -25.31 -24.69
C SER A 18 29.56 -25.34 -26.13
N ALA A 19 30.14 -26.15 -27.01
CA ALA A 19 29.84 -26.15 -28.45
C ALA A 19 29.48 -27.51 -29.06
N LEU A 20 28.78 -28.38 -28.34
CA LEU A 20 28.18 -29.58 -28.93
C LEU A 20 26.90 -29.95 -28.15
N GLY A 21 25.77 -29.48 -28.65
CA GLY A 21 24.47 -29.86 -28.06
C GLY A 21 23.28 -28.96 -28.38
N THR A 22 23.18 -28.48 -29.62
CA THR A 22 21.94 -27.80 -30.08
C THR A 22 21.48 -28.34 -31.42
N ALA A 23 20.89 -29.54 -31.42
CA ALA A 23 19.95 -29.97 -32.44
C ALA A 23 19.05 -31.06 -31.85
N GLY A 24 17.89 -30.67 -31.34
CA GLY A 24 16.92 -31.60 -30.78
C GLY A 24 15.64 -30.90 -30.36
N LEU A 25 14.73 -30.74 -31.29
CA LEU A 25 13.26 -30.68 -31.11
C LEU A 25 12.74 -29.64 -30.08
N ALA A 26 12.45 -28.44 -30.55
CA ALA A 26 11.42 -27.57 -30.00
C ALA A 26 10.04 -28.23 -30.22
N LEU A 27 9.62 -29.09 -29.29
CA LEU A 27 8.22 -29.39 -29.07
C LEU A 27 7.78 -28.58 -27.85
N GLY A 28 6.87 -27.64 -28.10
CA GLY A 28 6.33 -26.72 -27.11
C GLY A 28 5.73 -27.48 -25.92
N PHE A 29 6.35 -27.33 -24.80
CA PHE A 29 5.71 -27.34 -23.52
C PHE A 29 5.62 -25.87 -23.08
N GLU A 30 4.60 -25.16 -23.56
CA GLU A 30 4.04 -24.08 -22.79
C GLU A 30 3.48 -24.70 -21.51
N GLY A 31 4.37 -25.03 -20.59
CA GLY A 31 4.01 -25.25 -19.22
C GLY A 31 3.42 -23.94 -18.74
N ALA A 32 2.09 -23.91 -18.62
CA ALA A 32 1.39 -22.96 -17.79
C ALA A 32 2.00 -23.08 -16.39
N HIS A 33 3.07 -22.34 -16.12
CA HIS A 33 3.35 -21.92 -14.79
C HIS A 33 2.16 -21.03 -14.42
N ALA A 34 1.11 -21.65 -13.86
CA ALA A 34 0.20 -20.96 -12.98
C ALA A 34 1.14 -20.27 -11.98
N ALA A 35 1.35 -18.98 -12.18
CA ALA A 35 2.02 -18.15 -11.21
C ALA A 35 1.26 -18.42 -9.91
N GLN A 36 1.88 -19.09 -8.96
CA GLN A 36 1.39 -19.12 -7.59
C GLN A 36 1.27 -17.65 -7.22
N GLY A 37 0.05 -17.11 -7.26
CA GLY A 37 -0.23 -15.71 -7.11
C GLY A 37 0.40 -15.26 -5.80
N HIS A 38 1.42 -14.41 -5.91
CA HIS A 38 2.04 -13.82 -4.74
C HIS A 38 0.95 -13.03 -4.02
N LYS A 39 0.48 -13.57 -2.88
CA LYS A 39 -0.59 -12.93 -2.11
C LYS A 39 -0.13 -11.54 -1.72
N ILE A 40 -0.99 -10.54 -1.95
CA ILE A 40 -0.73 -9.17 -1.51
C ILE A 40 -0.75 -9.15 0.01
N PRO A 41 0.30 -8.67 0.68
CA PRO A 41 0.34 -8.62 2.13
C PRO A 41 -0.73 -7.67 2.69
N VAL A 42 -1.23 -8.01 3.88
CA VAL A 42 -2.28 -7.25 4.56
C VAL A 42 -1.69 -6.46 5.71
N GLY A 43 -1.89 -5.15 5.69
CA GLY A 43 -1.60 -4.20 6.74
C GLY A 43 -2.86 -3.73 7.45
N LEU A 44 -2.68 -3.04 8.57
CA LEU A 44 -3.73 -2.37 9.32
C LEU A 44 -3.47 -0.87 9.38
N GLU A 45 -4.47 -0.06 9.01
CA GLU A 45 -4.47 1.37 9.33
C GLU A 45 -4.74 1.54 10.83
N LEU A 46 -3.77 2.13 11.56
CA LEU A 46 -3.83 2.23 13.03
C LEU A 46 -4.89 3.22 13.52
N TYR A 47 -5.45 4.05 12.62
CA TYR A 47 -6.61 4.86 12.96
C TYR A 47 -7.80 3.99 13.39
N SER A 48 -7.91 2.78 12.88
CA SER A 48 -8.91 1.78 13.28
C SER A 48 -8.88 1.47 14.78
N VAL A 49 -7.70 1.53 15.38
CA VAL A 49 -7.42 1.22 16.80
C VAL A 49 -6.78 2.41 17.53
N ARG A 50 -7.09 3.63 17.09
CA ARG A 50 -6.46 4.89 17.54
C ARG A 50 -6.52 5.10 19.05
N GLU A 51 -7.64 4.73 19.68
CA GLU A 51 -7.80 4.87 21.14
C GLU A 51 -6.90 3.90 21.91
N GLN A 52 -6.75 2.68 21.40
CA GLN A 52 -5.83 1.69 21.95
C GLN A 52 -4.38 2.14 21.77
N CYS A 53 -4.03 2.64 20.58
CA CYS A 53 -2.71 3.20 20.30
C CYS A 53 -2.39 4.40 21.20
N ALA A 54 -3.35 5.27 21.49
CA ALA A 54 -3.16 6.41 22.37
C ALA A 54 -2.91 5.98 23.82
N LYS A 55 -3.52 4.88 24.28
CA LYS A 55 -3.38 4.33 25.64
C LYS A 55 -2.09 3.51 25.78
N ASP A 56 -1.84 2.60 24.83
CA ASP A 56 -0.71 1.67 24.84
C ASP A 56 -0.34 1.27 23.41
N LEU A 57 0.50 2.07 22.76
CA LEU A 57 0.96 1.77 21.40
C LEU A 57 1.72 0.44 21.33
N PRO A 58 2.69 0.10 22.24
CA PRO A 58 3.39 -1.18 22.16
C PRO A 58 2.48 -2.39 22.29
N GLY A 59 1.57 -2.38 23.26
CA GLY A 59 0.60 -3.47 23.43
C GLY A 59 -0.36 -3.59 22.25
N THR A 60 -0.78 -2.47 21.66
CA THR A 60 -1.64 -2.48 20.47
C THR A 60 -0.91 -3.06 19.25
N ILE A 61 0.35 -2.65 18.99
CA ILE A 61 1.17 -3.21 17.91
C ILE A 61 1.38 -4.72 18.09
N ALA A 62 1.66 -5.17 19.30
CA ALA A 62 1.79 -6.60 19.61
C ALA A 62 0.47 -7.37 19.37
N ALA A 63 -0.67 -6.79 19.71
CA ALA A 63 -1.99 -7.38 19.44
C ALA A 63 -2.26 -7.50 17.94
N VAL A 64 -1.94 -6.46 17.15
CA VAL A 64 -2.05 -6.45 15.69
C VAL A 64 -1.17 -7.53 15.04
N ALA A 65 0.07 -7.66 15.48
CA ALA A 65 0.98 -8.72 15.03
C ALA A 65 0.42 -10.12 15.35
N LYS A 66 -0.12 -10.30 16.56
CA LYS A 66 -0.71 -11.59 17.01
C LYS A 66 -1.96 -11.97 16.20
N ILE A 67 -2.74 -11.01 15.70
CA ILE A 67 -3.87 -11.28 14.79
C ILE A 67 -3.36 -11.88 13.47
N GLY A 68 -2.18 -11.46 12.99
CA GLY A 68 -1.55 -11.99 11.79
C GLY A 68 -1.26 -10.96 10.70
N TYR A 69 -1.56 -9.69 10.91
CA TYR A 69 -1.19 -8.60 10.02
C TYR A 69 0.31 -8.61 9.75
N LYS A 70 0.71 -8.18 8.55
CA LYS A 70 2.12 -8.15 8.12
C LYS A 70 2.73 -6.75 8.19
N GLY A 71 1.89 -5.75 8.29
CA GLY A 71 2.32 -4.37 8.38
C GLY A 71 1.29 -3.51 9.09
N VAL A 72 1.71 -2.28 9.37
CA VAL A 72 0.82 -1.21 9.86
C VAL A 72 1.03 0.05 9.04
N GLU A 73 -0.03 0.79 8.84
CA GLU A 73 0.01 2.18 8.42
C GLU A 73 -0.18 3.07 9.64
N PHE A 74 0.71 4.05 9.82
CA PHE A 74 0.65 4.91 10.99
C PHE A 74 -0.26 6.12 10.76
N ALA A 75 -1.26 6.29 11.62
CA ALA A 75 -2.07 7.50 11.75
C ALA A 75 -1.43 8.47 12.76
N GLY A 76 -0.19 8.87 12.51
CA GLY A 76 0.60 9.70 13.41
C GLY A 76 1.63 8.92 14.24
N CYS A 77 2.60 9.64 14.81
CA CYS A 77 3.79 9.05 15.43
C CYS A 77 3.65 8.84 16.95
N HIS A 78 2.53 9.22 17.56
CA HIS A 78 2.27 9.11 19.00
C HIS A 78 3.40 9.67 19.89
N GLY A 79 4.06 10.75 19.46
CA GLY A 79 5.18 11.38 20.18
C GLY A 79 6.48 10.57 20.20
N ARG A 80 6.58 9.50 19.41
CA ARG A 80 7.76 8.64 19.36
C ARG A 80 8.72 9.04 18.23
N SER A 81 10.00 8.76 18.44
CA SER A 81 11.01 8.93 17.40
C SER A 81 10.87 7.86 16.32
N ALA A 82 11.38 8.13 15.12
CA ALA A 82 11.41 7.16 14.04
C ALA A 82 12.17 5.87 14.41
N LYS A 83 13.25 5.98 15.21
CA LYS A 83 14.01 4.82 15.69
C LYS A 83 13.20 3.96 16.66
N ASP A 84 12.42 4.59 17.56
CA ASP A 84 11.57 3.86 18.49
C ASP A 84 10.45 3.12 17.76
N LEU A 85 9.82 3.78 16.77
CA LEU A 85 8.80 3.14 15.93
C LEU A 85 9.38 2.00 15.10
N ARG A 86 10.58 2.18 14.52
CA ARG A 86 11.27 1.11 13.79
C ARG A 86 11.52 -0.09 14.69
N LYS A 87 12.12 0.15 15.86
CA LYS A 87 12.37 -0.92 16.85
C LYS A 87 11.09 -1.63 17.25
N LEU A 88 10.02 -0.89 17.49
CA LEU A 88 8.73 -1.46 17.89
C LEU A 88 8.17 -2.39 16.81
N LEU A 89 8.31 -2.04 15.54
CA LEU A 89 7.90 -2.89 14.43
C LEU A 89 8.79 -4.14 14.32
N ASP A 90 10.10 -3.99 14.43
CA ASP A 90 11.05 -5.10 14.36
C ASP A 90 10.81 -6.12 15.47
N ASP A 91 10.61 -5.65 16.71
CA ASP A 91 10.32 -6.50 17.87
C ASP A 91 9.03 -7.35 17.69
N ASN A 92 8.11 -6.90 16.84
CA ASN A 92 6.85 -7.58 16.57
C ASN A 92 6.78 -8.26 15.18
N GLY A 93 7.86 -8.24 14.39
CA GLY A 93 7.88 -8.82 13.06
C GLY A 93 6.95 -8.15 12.06
N LEU A 94 6.64 -6.86 12.27
CA LEU A 94 5.83 -6.03 11.38
C LEU A 94 6.69 -5.10 10.53
N VAL A 95 6.12 -4.62 9.43
CA VAL A 95 6.72 -3.53 8.64
C VAL A 95 5.81 -2.32 8.60
N CYS A 96 6.37 -1.15 8.32
CA CYS A 96 5.58 0.03 8.00
C CYS A 96 5.13 -0.06 6.53
N CYS A 97 3.84 -0.22 6.30
CA CYS A 97 3.27 -0.30 4.95
C CYS A 97 2.74 1.04 4.42
N GLY A 98 2.75 2.07 5.25
CA GLY A 98 2.35 3.44 4.93
C GLY A 98 2.38 4.34 6.15
N THR A 99 2.31 5.64 5.91
CA THR A 99 2.04 6.64 6.95
C THR A 99 1.04 7.64 6.44
N HIS A 100 0.02 7.92 7.23
CA HIS A 100 -0.82 9.08 7.04
C HIS A 100 -0.04 10.33 7.49
N THR A 101 0.36 11.10 6.50
CA THR A 101 1.27 12.23 6.60
C THR A 101 0.49 13.52 6.34
N PRO A 102 0.39 14.46 7.29
CA PRO A 102 -0.33 15.71 7.09
C PRO A 102 0.13 16.47 5.84
N TYR A 103 -0.81 17.10 5.12
CA TYR A 103 -0.53 17.82 3.88
C TYR A 103 0.65 18.80 3.98
N GLU A 104 0.74 19.50 5.11
CA GLU A 104 1.79 20.50 5.35
C GLU A 104 3.20 19.87 5.38
N THR A 105 3.30 18.58 5.66
CA THR A 105 4.60 17.89 5.78
C THR A 105 5.18 17.46 4.43
N ILE A 106 4.38 17.51 3.35
CA ILE A 106 4.86 17.29 1.98
C ILE A 106 5.20 18.58 1.24
N LEU A 107 5.03 19.75 1.88
CA LEU A 107 5.43 21.02 1.31
C LEU A 107 6.95 21.07 1.11
N PRO A 108 7.44 21.90 0.16
CA PRO A 108 8.85 21.88 -0.25
C PRO A 108 9.88 22.06 0.86
N ASP A 109 9.53 22.80 1.90
CA ASP A 109 10.37 23.10 3.07
C ASP A 109 10.38 22.00 4.14
N LYS A 110 9.42 21.07 4.11
CA LYS A 110 9.26 20.00 5.11
C LYS A 110 9.43 18.59 4.55
N LEU A 111 9.25 18.42 3.24
CA LEU A 111 9.25 17.11 2.60
C LEU A 111 10.52 16.30 2.88
N GLU A 112 11.69 16.95 2.90
CA GLU A 112 12.96 16.26 3.12
C GLU A 112 13.00 15.61 4.51
N ALA A 113 12.66 16.36 5.57
CA ALA A 113 12.61 15.83 6.93
C ALA A 113 11.54 14.72 7.07
N THR A 114 10.41 14.86 6.37
CA THR A 114 9.37 13.83 6.34
C THR A 114 9.87 12.55 5.69
N MET A 115 10.58 12.64 4.57
CA MET A 115 11.20 11.48 3.92
C MET A 115 12.25 10.81 4.80
N GLU A 116 13.13 11.57 5.44
CA GLU A 116 14.15 11.04 6.35
C GLU A 116 13.54 10.26 7.52
N PHE A 117 12.51 10.83 8.16
CA PHE A 117 11.77 10.13 9.21
C PHE A 117 11.21 8.80 8.72
N ASN A 118 10.56 8.82 7.55
CA ASN A 118 9.92 7.64 6.98
C ASN A 118 10.93 6.59 6.51
N GLN A 119 12.09 6.98 6.00
CA GLN A 119 13.17 6.05 5.67
C GLN A 119 13.67 5.29 6.90
N ILE A 120 13.80 5.96 8.06
CA ILE A 120 14.23 5.34 9.32
C ILE A 120 13.23 4.27 9.77
N ILE A 121 11.93 4.53 9.69
CA ILE A 121 10.90 3.52 10.04
C ILE A 121 10.74 2.44 8.96
N GLY A 122 11.40 2.56 7.81
CA GLY A 122 11.32 1.62 6.71
C GLY A 122 10.09 1.79 5.83
N ASN A 123 9.43 2.94 5.89
CA ASN A 123 8.29 3.29 5.05
C ASN A 123 8.73 3.93 3.74
N LYS A 124 7.99 3.64 2.67
CA LYS A 124 8.17 4.29 1.37
C LYS A 124 6.91 4.99 0.85
N PHE A 125 5.78 4.87 1.53
CA PHE A 125 4.51 5.45 1.11
C PHE A 125 4.10 6.59 2.05
N LEU A 126 4.24 7.82 1.59
CA LEU A 126 3.83 9.04 2.28
C LEU A 126 2.43 9.40 1.78
N ILE A 127 1.41 9.06 2.53
CA ILE A 127 0.03 9.26 2.10
C ILE A 127 -0.57 10.44 2.86
N VAL A 128 -1.01 11.45 2.15
CA VAL A 128 -1.77 12.56 2.74
C VAL A 128 -3.19 12.07 3.00
N PRO A 129 -3.65 12.07 4.27
CA PRO A 129 -4.96 11.51 4.60
C PRO A 129 -6.12 12.44 4.29
N TRP A 130 -5.89 13.75 4.24
CA TRP A 130 -6.95 14.74 4.11
C TRP A 130 -6.49 15.99 3.38
N MET A 131 -7.30 16.45 2.45
CA MET A 131 -7.17 17.75 1.80
C MET A 131 -8.55 18.34 1.54
N GLU A 132 -8.63 19.64 1.46
CA GLU A 132 -9.81 20.37 1.06
C GLU A 132 -9.53 21.29 -0.13
N GLY A 133 -10.45 21.37 -1.06
CA GLY A 133 -10.41 22.31 -2.17
C GLY A 133 -11.80 22.88 -2.43
N LYS A 134 -11.94 24.18 -2.43
CA LYS A 134 -13.24 24.86 -2.64
C LYS A 134 -13.49 25.23 -4.09
N SER A 135 -12.63 24.83 -5.00
CA SER A 135 -12.74 25.13 -6.43
C SER A 135 -11.91 24.15 -7.26
N LYS A 136 -12.23 24.05 -8.55
CA LYS A 136 -11.41 23.33 -9.53
C LYS A 136 -9.95 23.77 -9.50
N GLN A 137 -9.70 25.08 -9.47
CA GLN A 137 -8.35 25.64 -9.44
C GLN A 137 -7.56 25.18 -8.20
N ALA A 138 -8.18 25.13 -7.02
CA ALA A 138 -7.53 24.66 -5.81
C ALA A 138 -7.05 23.19 -5.91
N TRP A 139 -7.85 22.33 -6.56
CA TRP A 139 -7.46 20.93 -6.79
C TRP A 139 -6.33 20.79 -7.81
N LEU A 140 -6.31 21.61 -8.86
CA LEU A 140 -5.23 21.63 -9.84
C LEU A 140 -3.89 22.11 -9.22
N GLU A 141 -3.94 23.08 -8.34
CA GLU A 141 -2.75 23.55 -7.59
C GLU A 141 -2.20 22.47 -6.68
N LYS A 142 -3.07 21.72 -5.99
CA LYS A 142 -2.65 20.55 -5.19
C LYS A 142 -2.04 19.46 -6.06
N ALA A 143 -2.62 19.15 -7.21
CA ALA A 143 -2.06 18.19 -8.14
C ALA A 143 -0.65 18.57 -8.60
N LYS A 144 -0.42 19.86 -8.90
CA LYS A 144 0.92 20.37 -9.24
C LYS A 144 1.91 20.15 -8.09
N LEU A 145 1.54 20.50 -6.85
CA LEU A 145 2.40 20.31 -5.68
C LEU A 145 2.75 18.83 -5.47
N PHE A 146 1.78 17.92 -5.61
CA PHE A 146 2.02 16.48 -5.49
C PHE A 146 2.95 15.97 -6.60
N ASN A 147 2.88 16.50 -7.80
CA ASN A 147 3.80 16.16 -8.88
C ASN A 147 5.25 16.54 -8.54
N GLU A 148 5.45 17.72 -7.94
CA GLU A 148 6.78 18.19 -7.50
C GLU A 148 7.30 17.35 -6.32
N ALA A 149 6.43 17.03 -5.35
CA ALA A 149 6.76 16.17 -4.23
C ALA A 149 7.08 14.73 -4.67
N ALA A 150 6.32 14.19 -5.63
CA ALA A 150 6.55 12.85 -6.18
C ALA A 150 7.89 12.72 -6.89
N ASP A 151 8.33 13.74 -7.65
CA ASP A 151 9.65 13.75 -8.30
C ASP A 151 10.79 13.66 -7.27
N LYS A 152 10.68 14.41 -6.16
CA LYS A 152 11.67 14.37 -5.07
C LYS A 152 11.64 13.04 -4.32
N ALA A 153 10.44 12.53 -4.00
CA ALA A 153 10.28 11.26 -3.30
C ALA A 153 10.81 10.08 -4.14
N LYS A 154 10.54 10.07 -5.44
CA LYS A 154 11.01 9.05 -6.39
C LYS A 154 12.53 8.95 -6.43
N ALA A 155 13.25 10.06 -6.36
CA ALA A 155 14.71 10.08 -6.30
C ALA A 155 15.28 9.32 -5.08
N LYS A 156 14.48 9.16 -4.04
CA LYS A 156 14.80 8.40 -2.81
C LYS A 156 14.11 7.02 -2.74
N GLY A 157 13.49 6.56 -3.82
CA GLY A 157 12.75 5.30 -3.86
C GLY A 157 11.44 5.32 -3.07
N MET A 158 10.91 6.51 -2.80
CA MET A 158 9.67 6.74 -2.05
C MET A 158 8.54 7.24 -2.95
N PHE A 159 7.34 7.25 -2.42
CA PHE A 159 6.12 7.66 -3.11
C PHE A 159 5.33 8.63 -2.23
N VAL A 160 4.73 9.63 -2.86
CA VAL A 160 3.73 10.50 -2.23
C VAL A 160 2.36 10.12 -2.80
N GLY A 161 1.34 10.13 -1.97
CA GLY A 161 -0.01 9.77 -2.38
C GLY A 161 -1.10 10.51 -1.61
N TYR A 162 -2.33 10.26 -2.03
CA TYR A 162 -3.51 10.84 -1.40
C TYR A 162 -4.54 9.74 -1.12
N HIS A 163 -5.11 9.77 0.08
CA HIS A 163 -6.14 8.87 0.56
C HIS A 163 -7.54 9.44 0.34
N ALA A 164 -8.46 8.60 -0.12
CA ALA A 164 -9.82 8.99 -0.49
C ALA A 164 -10.74 9.21 0.72
N HIS A 165 -11.51 10.30 0.64
CA HIS A 165 -12.70 10.52 1.48
C HIS A 165 -13.93 10.81 0.64
N ALA A 166 -15.12 10.77 1.23
CA ALA A 166 -16.37 10.97 0.50
C ALA A 166 -16.45 12.32 -0.22
N HIS A 167 -15.95 13.40 0.39
CA HIS A 167 -15.97 14.75 -0.20
C HIS A 167 -15.11 14.87 -1.47
N ASP A 168 -14.15 13.98 -1.69
CA ASP A 168 -13.30 13.98 -2.89
C ASP A 168 -14.06 13.63 -4.16
N PHE A 169 -15.25 13.05 -4.02
CA PHE A 169 -16.14 12.73 -5.13
C PHE A 169 -17.18 13.82 -5.40
N GLU A 170 -17.17 14.93 -4.64
CA GLU A 170 -17.93 16.14 -4.96
C GLU A 170 -17.48 16.72 -6.30
N LYS A 171 -18.45 17.29 -7.04
CA LYS A 171 -18.20 17.80 -8.40
C LYS A 171 -17.99 19.31 -8.42
N PHE A 172 -16.95 19.71 -9.15
CA PHE A 172 -16.63 21.07 -9.53
C PHE A 172 -16.69 21.16 -11.06
N ASP A 173 -17.61 21.96 -11.61
CA ASP A 173 -17.84 22.07 -13.05
C ASP A 173 -18.08 20.72 -13.77
N GLY A 174 -18.78 19.81 -13.10
CA GLY A 174 -19.14 18.49 -13.63
C GLY A 174 -18.09 17.38 -13.46
N GLU A 175 -16.90 17.70 -12.98
CA GLU A 175 -15.79 16.77 -12.73
C GLU A 175 -15.58 16.59 -11.22
N SER A 176 -15.36 15.37 -10.73
CA SER A 176 -15.11 15.14 -9.30
C SER A 176 -13.77 15.74 -8.87
N ALA A 177 -13.65 16.16 -7.61
CA ALA A 177 -12.38 16.59 -7.03
C ALA A 177 -11.30 15.52 -7.19
N TRP A 178 -11.66 14.24 -6.98
CA TRP A 178 -10.79 13.08 -7.20
C TRP A 178 -10.23 13.04 -8.63
N ASP A 179 -11.10 13.23 -9.63
CA ASP A 179 -10.68 13.22 -11.03
C ASP A 179 -9.86 14.45 -11.40
N LEU A 180 -10.24 15.63 -10.89
CA LEU A 180 -9.45 16.86 -11.03
C LEU A 180 -8.03 16.68 -10.50
N PHE A 181 -7.90 16.00 -9.37
CA PHE A 181 -6.60 15.75 -8.75
C PHE A 181 -5.84 14.65 -9.51
N PHE A 182 -6.39 13.42 -9.60
CA PHE A 182 -5.68 12.30 -10.17
C PHE A 182 -5.52 12.38 -11.69
N GLY A 183 -6.42 13.03 -12.40
CA GLY A 183 -6.28 13.32 -13.83
C GLY A 183 -5.16 14.28 -14.17
N ASN A 184 -4.72 15.10 -13.21
CA ASN A 184 -3.65 16.08 -13.37
C ASN A 184 -2.38 15.74 -12.58
N THR A 185 -2.32 14.56 -11.95
CA THR A 185 -1.10 14.06 -11.28
C THR A 185 -0.40 12.99 -12.09
N LYS A 186 0.93 12.92 -11.92
CA LYS A 186 1.79 11.88 -12.52
C LYS A 186 1.40 10.48 -12.01
N ALA A 187 1.70 9.46 -12.79
CA ALA A 187 1.42 8.07 -12.43
C ALA A 187 2.15 7.60 -11.14
N ASP A 188 3.23 8.28 -10.76
CA ASP A 188 3.98 7.98 -9.53
C ASP A 188 3.32 8.53 -8.26
N VAL A 189 2.30 9.41 -8.38
CA VAL A 189 1.48 9.83 -7.23
C VAL A 189 0.51 8.70 -6.89
N ILE A 190 0.62 8.14 -5.70
CA ILE A 190 -0.18 7.00 -5.24
C ILE A 190 -1.63 7.41 -5.05
N MET A 191 -2.53 6.61 -5.61
CA MET A 191 -3.97 6.69 -5.40
C MET A 191 -4.35 5.68 -4.31
N GLN A 192 -4.35 6.09 -3.06
CA GLN A 192 -4.85 5.24 -1.98
C GLN A 192 -6.37 5.37 -1.90
N LEU A 193 -7.07 4.59 -2.74
CA LEU A 193 -8.52 4.53 -2.70
C LEU A 193 -8.96 3.85 -1.39
N ASP A 194 -9.93 4.44 -0.70
CA ASP A 194 -10.70 3.78 0.36
C ASP A 194 -12.04 3.35 -0.23
N THR A 195 -12.34 2.06 -0.12
CA THR A 195 -13.52 1.46 -0.75
C THR A 195 -14.83 1.97 -0.15
N SER A 196 -14.88 2.20 1.17
CA SER A 196 -16.07 2.73 1.84
C SER A 196 -16.27 4.21 1.56
N ASN A 197 -15.22 5.02 1.72
CA ASN A 197 -15.28 6.45 1.48
C ASN A 197 -15.65 6.76 0.00
N CYS A 198 -15.16 5.95 -0.93
CA CYS A 198 -15.55 6.01 -2.33
C CYS A 198 -17.05 5.76 -2.53
N CYS A 199 -17.61 4.72 -1.90
CA CYS A 199 -19.04 4.42 -1.94
C CYS A 199 -19.88 5.54 -1.30
N ASP A 200 -19.44 6.06 -0.14
CA ASP A 200 -20.10 7.15 0.56
C ASP A 200 -20.11 8.45 -0.25
N GLY A 201 -19.07 8.66 -1.08
CA GLY A 201 -19.01 9.73 -2.08
C GLY A 201 -19.83 9.47 -3.34
N GLY A 202 -20.57 8.36 -3.41
CA GLY A 202 -21.44 7.99 -4.52
C GLY A 202 -20.71 7.44 -5.75
N ALA A 203 -19.44 7.03 -5.61
CA ALA A 203 -18.66 6.42 -6.69
C ALA A 203 -18.54 4.90 -6.53
N ASP A 204 -18.26 4.21 -7.63
CA ASP A 204 -17.98 2.77 -7.63
C ASP A 204 -16.47 2.53 -7.53
N PRO A 205 -15.98 1.88 -6.46
CA PRO A 205 -14.56 1.59 -6.29
C PRO A 205 -13.93 0.88 -7.48
N VAL A 206 -14.64 -0.05 -8.11
CA VAL A 206 -14.14 -0.80 -9.28
C VAL A 206 -13.97 0.12 -10.48
N ALA A 207 -14.92 1.02 -10.71
CA ALA A 207 -14.83 2.00 -11.81
C ALA A 207 -13.66 2.97 -11.59
N VAL A 208 -13.47 3.47 -10.37
CA VAL A 208 -12.37 4.36 -10.01
C VAL A 208 -11.03 3.67 -10.19
N LEU A 209 -10.88 2.44 -9.72
CA LEU A 209 -9.66 1.64 -9.89
C LEU A 209 -9.32 1.42 -11.38
N LYS A 210 -10.32 1.07 -12.19
CA LYS A 210 -10.15 0.87 -13.64
C LYS A 210 -9.76 2.15 -14.38
N LYS A 211 -10.18 3.31 -13.91
CA LYS A 211 -9.83 4.61 -14.51
C LYS A 211 -8.36 4.96 -14.32
N TYR A 212 -7.75 4.53 -13.22
CA TYR A 212 -6.37 4.84 -12.86
C TYR A 212 -5.52 3.58 -12.60
N PRO A 213 -5.28 2.73 -13.62
CA PRO A 213 -4.60 1.46 -13.43
C PRO A 213 -3.16 1.66 -12.93
N GLY A 214 -2.72 0.78 -12.02
CA GLY A 214 -1.35 0.76 -11.49
C GLY A 214 -1.04 1.84 -10.46
N ARG A 215 -2.00 2.72 -10.11
CA ARG A 215 -1.79 3.81 -9.15
C ARG A 215 -2.16 3.43 -7.71
N ALA A 216 -3.04 2.45 -7.50
CA ALA A 216 -3.43 1.95 -6.19
C ALA A 216 -2.41 0.95 -5.63
N LYS A 217 -1.14 1.41 -5.44
CA LYS A 217 -0.08 0.57 -4.84
C LYS A 217 -0.39 0.19 -3.40
N THR A 218 -1.07 1.04 -2.67
CA THR A 218 -1.75 0.74 -1.41
C THR A 218 -3.23 1.09 -1.58
N ILE A 219 -4.11 0.30 -1.00
CA ILE A 219 -5.56 0.52 -1.03
C ILE A 219 -6.14 0.26 0.35
N HIS A 220 -7.00 1.17 0.82
CA HIS A 220 -7.79 0.90 2.01
C HIS A 220 -8.97 0.02 1.65
N ILE A 221 -8.97 -1.18 2.21
CA ILE A 221 -10.08 -2.10 2.14
C ILE A 221 -10.93 -1.92 3.39
N LYS A 222 -12.10 -1.32 3.21
CA LYS A 222 -13.03 -0.93 4.26
C LYS A 222 -14.45 -1.29 3.82
N SER A 223 -15.18 -2.02 4.69
CA SER A 223 -16.55 -2.45 4.39
C SER A 223 -17.52 -1.28 4.30
N ASN A 224 -18.53 -1.38 3.43
CA ASN A 224 -19.56 -0.35 3.26
C ASN A 224 -20.96 -0.96 3.15
N GLY A 225 -21.91 -0.42 3.93
CA GLY A 225 -23.32 -0.72 3.77
C GLY A 225 -23.85 -1.96 4.51
N GLY A 226 -23.06 -2.61 5.37
CA GLY A 226 -23.47 -3.71 6.23
C GLY A 226 -23.76 -3.33 7.70
N GLY A 227 -23.63 -2.02 8.01
CA GLY A 227 -23.72 -1.51 9.38
C GLY A 227 -22.35 -1.39 10.08
N PRO A 228 -22.31 -0.80 11.30
CA PRO A 228 -21.07 -0.39 11.95
C PRO A 228 -20.17 -1.56 12.38
N GLU A 229 -20.68 -2.76 12.46
CA GLU A 229 -19.93 -3.96 12.84
C GLU A 229 -19.64 -4.90 11.66
N ALA A 230 -20.08 -4.54 10.43
CA ALA A 230 -19.89 -5.38 9.27
C ALA A 230 -18.41 -5.45 8.84
N VAL A 231 -18.00 -6.64 8.42
CA VAL A 231 -16.71 -6.90 7.82
C VAL A 231 -16.87 -7.37 6.38
N PHE A 232 -15.77 -7.65 5.70
CA PHE A 232 -15.76 -8.04 4.29
C PHE A 232 -16.67 -9.25 4.01
N GLY A 233 -17.55 -9.11 3.00
CA GLY A 233 -18.54 -10.10 2.62
C GLY A 233 -19.89 -10.00 3.37
N GLU A 234 -19.97 -9.14 4.39
CA GLU A 234 -21.22 -8.78 5.08
C GLU A 234 -21.75 -7.40 4.63
N ASP A 235 -21.12 -6.84 3.61
CA ASP A 235 -21.28 -5.48 3.10
C ASP A 235 -21.72 -5.48 1.63
N LYS A 236 -21.74 -4.30 1.01
CA LYS A 236 -22.20 -4.10 -0.39
C LYS A 236 -21.07 -3.94 -1.40
N VAL A 237 -19.80 -3.96 -0.96
CA VAL A 237 -18.64 -3.79 -1.85
C VAL A 237 -18.46 -5.04 -2.71
N ASN A 238 -18.22 -4.86 -4.00
CA ASN A 238 -17.91 -5.96 -4.91
C ASN A 238 -16.46 -6.42 -4.75
N TRP A 239 -16.17 -7.14 -3.67
CA TRP A 239 -14.84 -7.59 -3.31
C TRP A 239 -14.19 -8.46 -4.39
N ALA A 240 -14.96 -9.28 -5.08
CA ALA A 240 -14.42 -10.14 -6.13
C ALA A 240 -13.75 -9.31 -7.25
N GLU A 241 -14.41 -8.25 -7.71
CA GLU A 241 -13.86 -7.37 -8.76
C GLU A 241 -12.78 -6.44 -8.22
N VAL A 242 -12.89 -5.94 -6.98
CA VAL A 242 -11.84 -5.13 -6.34
C VAL A 242 -10.53 -5.93 -6.25
N PHE A 243 -10.57 -7.13 -5.68
CA PHE A 243 -9.38 -7.97 -5.54
C PHE A 243 -8.81 -8.41 -6.89
N LYS A 244 -9.66 -8.82 -7.80
CA LYS A 244 -9.24 -9.19 -9.18
C LYS A 244 -8.49 -8.06 -9.87
N PHE A 245 -8.96 -6.82 -9.72
CA PHE A 245 -8.28 -5.65 -10.29
C PHE A 245 -6.94 -5.38 -9.57
N CYS A 246 -6.93 -5.38 -8.24
CA CYS A 246 -5.73 -5.13 -7.44
C CYS A 246 -4.62 -6.16 -7.71
N GLU A 247 -4.98 -7.43 -7.82
CA GLU A 247 -4.09 -8.57 -8.09
C GLU A 247 -3.57 -8.61 -9.54
N GLY A 248 -4.26 -7.93 -10.46
CA GLY A 248 -3.91 -7.85 -11.87
C GLY A 248 -3.44 -6.45 -12.29
N PRO A 249 -4.28 -5.68 -13.04
CA PRO A 249 -3.91 -4.38 -13.58
C PRO A 249 -3.55 -3.32 -12.52
N GLY A 250 -4.10 -3.45 -11.31
CA GLY A 250 -3.86 -2.55 -10.19
C GLY A 250 -2.44 -2.57 -9.68
N ARG A 251 -1.76 -3.73 -9.77
CA ARG A 251 -0.39 -3.93 -9.25
C ARG A 251 -0.25 -3.47 -7.80
N THR A 252 -1.30 -3.73 -7.01
CA THR A 252 -1.37 -3.35 -5.61
C THR A 252 -0.30 -4.12 -4.81
N GLN A 253 0.35 -3.44 -3.88
CA GLN A 253 1.41 -3.99 -3.05
C GLN A 253 0.95 -4.24 -1.62
N TRP A 254 -0.08 -3.52 -1.16
CA TRP A 254 -0.64 -3.63 0.18
C TRP A 254 -2.16 -3.51 0.17
N TYR A 255 -2.82 -4.44 0.82
CA TYR A 255 -4.17 -4.26 1.33
C TYR A 255 -4.06 -3.69 2.74
N VAL A 256 -4.59 -2.51 2.96
CA VAL A 256 -4.60 -1.88 4.27
C VAL A 256 -6.03 -1.92 4.79
N VAL A 257 -6.26 -2.70 5.84
CA VAL A 257 -7.58 -2.80 6.48
C VAL A 257 -7.83 -1.53 7.27
N GLU A 258 -9.03 -0.95 7.12
CA GLU A 258 -9.52 0.12 7.97
C GLU A 258 -10.93 -0.20 8.47
N HIS A 259 -11.21 0.10 9.76
CA HIS A 259 -12.52 -0.05 10.37
C HIS A 259 -12.70 1.00 11.48
N GLU A 260 -13.67 1.89 11.35
CA GLU A 260 -13.77 3.06 12.23
C GLU A 260 -14.95 3.03 13.22
N SER A 261 -15.95 2.22 12.95
CA SER A 261 -17.28 2.38 13.55
C SER A 261 -17.60 1.34 14.64
N SER A 262 -16.71 0.37 14.91
CA SER A 262 -16.96 -0.68 15.89
C SER A 262 -16.87 -0.18 17.33
N LYS A 263 -17.69 -0.76 18.21
CA LYS A 263 -17.61 -0.57 19.67
C LYS A 263 -16.41 -1.29 20.29
N ASP A 264 -15.91 -2.34 19.62
CA ASP A 264 -14.68 -3.06 19.98
C ASP A 264 -13.73 -3.06 18.77
N PRO A 265 -12.87 -2.03 18.62
CA PRO A 265 -11.99 -1.90 17.47
C PRO A 265 -11.02 -3.08 17.28
N LEU A 266 -10.47 -3.66 18.35
CA LEU A 266 -9.55 -4.79 18.24
C LEU A 266 -10.28 -6.06 17.77
N ASP A 267 -11.49 -6.31 18.23
CA ASP A 267 -12.32 -7.42 17.73
C ASP A 267 -12.69 -7.19 16.25
N ALA A 268 -13.10 -5.97 15.90
CA ALA A 268 -13.45 -5.65 14.51
C ALA A 268 -12.31 -5.92 13.53
N VAL A 269 -11.09 -5.45 13.81
CA VAL A 269 -9.95 -5.69 12.92
C VAL A 269 -9.52 -7.16 12.92
N LYS A 270 -9.75 -7.90 14.01
CA LYS A 270 -9.56 -9.36 14.06
C LYS A 270 -10.57 -10.08 13.17
N ARG A 271 -11.85 -9.71 13.23
CA ARG A 271 -12.91 -10.27 12.35
C ARG A 271 -12.66 -9.93 10.88
N ALA A 272 -12.23 -8.69 10.58
CA ALA A 272 -11.85 -8.28 9.25
C ALA A 272 -10.70 -9.15 8.70
N PHE A 273 -9.66 -9.39 9.49
CA PHE A 273 -8.56 -10.28 9.09
C PHE A 273 -9.05 -11.72 8.84
N ALA A 274 -9.90 -12.25 9.72
CA ALA A 274 -10.48 -13.59 9.54
C ALA A 274 -11.37 -13.69 8.30
N ALA A 275 -12.09 -12.62 7.93
CA ALA A 275 -12.86 -12.58 6.69
C ALA A 275 -11.94 -12.64 5.46
N LEU A 276 -10.81 -11.92 5.45
CA LEU A 276 -9.81 -12.01 4.39
C LEU A 276 -9.19 -13.42 4.29
N GLN A 277 -8.97 -14.10 5.41
CA GLN A 277 -8.53 -15.50 5.42
C GLN A 277 -9.56 -16.40 4.72
N LYS A 278 -10.85 -16.27 5.04
CA LYS A 278 -11.93 -17.03 4.39
C LYS A 278 -12.02 -16.73 2.89
N MET A 279 -11.69 -15.51 2.46
CA MET A 279 -11.63 -15.12 1.06
C MET A 279 -10.33 -15.55 0.36
N GLY A 280 -9.39 -16.21 1.07
CA GLY A 280 -8.11 -16.66 0.52
C GLY A 280 -7.12 -15.54 0.24
N LYS A 281 -7.26 -14.38 0.88
CA LYS A 281 -6.42 -13.19 0.65
C LYS A 281 -5.24 -13.07 1.63
N VAL A 282 -5.16 -13.95 2.63
CA VAL A 282 -4.08 -14.03 3.62
C VAL A 282 -3.43 -15.39 3.60
#